data_8025612515fe36e77b6faebbf71edea4
#
_entry.id   8025612515fe36e77b6faebbf71edea4
#
_cell.length_a   1.000
_cell.length_b   1.000
_cell.length_c   1.000
_cell.angle_alpha   90.00
_cell.angle_beta   90.00
_cell.angle_gamma   90.00
#
_symmetry.space_group_name_H-M   'P 1'
#
loop_
_entity.id
_entity.type
_entity.pdbx_description
1 polymer ?
#
loop_
_entity_poly.entity_id
_entity_poly.type
_entity_poly.pdbx_seq_one_letter_code
_entity_poly.pdbx_strand_id
1 'polypeptide(L)'
;NFMKERIIEFDPLIEGVLIKRYKRFLADIKLESGKVVTAHCANTGPMKGLLNEGAKVRISVSHSHKRKLPFTWEQICVSDANNEDVWVGINTLFANKLIKRVIEKNLLKETLGEIETIKSEVPYGKDKKSRIDFFLTPKSSNPDKRNIYIEVKNTTWTKGNVALFPD
;
A
#
# COMPACT_ATOMS: atom_id res chain seq x y z
N ASN A 1 -24.19 13.45 8.14
CA ASN A 1 -23.75 12.05 8.13
C ASN A 1 -22.95 11.80 6.86
N PHE A 2 -21.65 12.03 6.91
CA PHE A 2 -20.77 11.51 5.85
C PHE A 2 -20.78 9.99 5.96
N MET A 3 -21.52 9.32 5.10
CA MET A 3 -21.36 7.89 4.93
C MET A 3 -19.92 7.66 4.47
N LYS A 4 -19.11 6.99 5.30
CA LYS A 4 -17.76 6.58 4.92
C LYS A 4 -17.89 5.57 3.77
N GLU A 5 -17.63 6.02 2.56
CA GLU A 5 -17.66 5.14 1.40
C GLU A 5 -16.50 4.13 1.48
N ARG A 6 -16.84 2.83 1.35
CA ARG A 6 -15.82 1.79 1.25
C ARG A 6 -15.18 1.84 -0.12
N ILE A 7 -13.87 2.05 -0.17
CA ILE A 7 -13.11 2.12 -1.43
C ILE A 7 -12.61 0.74 -1.83
N ILE A 8 -12.01 0.04 -0.88
CA ILE A 8 -11.54 -1.35 -1.01
C ILE A 8 -11.85 -2.09 0.28
N GLU A 9 -12.18 -3.35 0.14
CA GLU A 9 -12.32 -4.29 1.24
C GLU A 9 -11.28 -5.41 1.07
N PHE A 10 -10.60 -5.75 2.16
CA PHE A 10 -9.75 -6.93 2.19
C PHE A 10 -10.62 -8.18 2.34
N ASP A 11 -10.21 -9.26 1.69
CA ASP A 11 -10.62 -10.59 2.17
C ASP A 11 -10.21 -10.74 3.63
N PRO A 12 -10.85 -11.61 4.42
CA PRO A 12 -10.51 -11.78 5.83
C PRO A 12 -9.01 -11.94 6.04
N LEU A 13 -8.41 -11.04 6.84
CA LEU A 13 -7.01 -11.08 7.18
C LEU A 13 -6.78 -12.03 8.36
N ILE A 14 -5.64 -12.72 8.35
CA ILE A 14 -5.21 -13.59 9.44
C ILE A 14 -4.28 -12.79 10.35
N GLU A 15 -4.56 -12.80 11.64
CA GLU A 15 -3.70 -12.18 12.65
C GLU A 15 -2.58 -13.12 13.08
N GLY A 16 -1.44 -12.53 13.39
CA GLY A 16 -0.27 -13.23 13.93
C GLY A 16 0.67 -12.26 14.62
N VAL A 17 1.84 -12.76 14.96
CA VAL A 17 2.89 -12.01 15.64
C VAL A 17 4.16 -12.09 14.82
N LEU A 18 4.80 -10.94 14.60
CA LEU A 18 6.05 -10.85 13.87
C LEU A 18 7.17 -11.53 14.66
N ILE A 19 7.81 -12.53 14.06
CA ILE A 19 9.04 -13.12 14.59
C ILE A 19 10.23 -12.32 14.09
N LYS A 20 10.39 -12.21 12.77
CA LYS A 20 11.46 -11.44 12.14
C LYS A 20 11.15 -11.14 10.68
N ARG A 21 11.71 -10.03 10.17
CA ARG A 21 11.82 -9.73 8.75
C ARG A 21 13.25 -10.00 8.29
N TYR A 22 13.42 -10.59 7.12
CA TYR A 22 14.74 -10.89 6.57
C TYR A 22 14.75 -10.82 5.04
N LYS A 23 15.93 -10.71 4.46
CA LYS A 23 16.14 -10.56 3.00
C LYS A 23 15.29 -9.43 2.38
N ARG A 24 14.87 -8.44 3.16
CA ARG A 24 13.97 -7.32 2.79
C ARG A 24 12.55 -7.70 2.40
N PHE A 25 12.31 -8.85 1.81
CA PHE A 25 11.02 -9.26 1.23
C PHE A 25 10.36 -10.47 1.90
N LEU A 26 10.92 -10.98 2.99
CA LEU A 26 10.38 -12.11 3.76
C LEU A 26 10.14 -11.73 5.20
N ALA A 27 9.07 -12.27 5.78
CA ALA A 27 8.76 -12.16 7.20
C ALA A 27 8.25 -13.50 7.74
N ASP A 28 8.81 -13.95 8.87
CA ASP A 28 8.29 -15.09 9.62
C ASP A 28 7.29 -14.60 10.64
N ILE A 29 6.11 -15.19 10.65
CA ILE A 29 4.97 -14.81 11.45
C ILE A 29 4.42 -16.02 12.16
N LYS A 30 4.25 -15.90 13.48
CA LYS A 30 3.62 -16.92 14.31
C LYS A 30 2.13 -16.65 14.38
N LEU A 31 1.34 -17.60 13.92
CA LEU A 31 -0.12 -17.56 13.97
C LEU A 31 -0.62 -17.92 15.38
N GLU A 32 -1.90 -17.63 15.66
CA GLU A 32 -2.57 -17.99 16.93
C GLU A 32 -2.48 -19.49 17.21
N SER A 33 -2.55 -20.33 16.18
CA SER A 33 -2.37 -21.79 16.28
C SER A 33 -0.97 -22.24 16.74
N GLY A 34 -0.02 -21.31 16.86
CA GLY A 34 1.39 -21.60 17.12
C GLY A 34 2.21 -21.92 15.87
N LYS A 35 1.55 -22.14 14.72
CA LYS A 35 2.24 -22.41 13.45
C LYS A 35 3.01 -21.17 12.98
N VAL A 36 4.24 -21.36 12.51
CA VAL A 36 5.04 -20.31 11.87
C VAL A 36 4.87 -20.41 10.37
N VAL A 37 4.56 -19.27 9.75
CA VAL A 37 4.45 -19.13 8.29
C VAL A 37 5.39 -18.05 7.82
N THR A 38 5.85 -18.17 6.55
CA THR A 38 6.62 -17.13 5.89
C THR A 38 5.70 -16.35 4.96
N ALA A 39 5.65 -15.04 5.15
CA ALA A 39 4.88 -14.12 4.32
C ALA A 39 5.81 -13.28 3.43
N HIS A 40 5.32 -12.93 2.24
CA HIS A 40 5.96 -11.95 1.38
C HIS A 40 5.79 -10.55 1.98
N CYS A 41 6.89 -9.80 2.10
CA CYS A 41 6.91 -8.39 2.47
C CYS A 41 7.16 -7.55 1.21
N ALA A 42 6.12 -6.90 0.69
CA ALA A 42 6.22 -6.08 -0.52
C ALA A 42 6.96 -4.75 -0.27
N ASN A 43 7.11 -4.34 0.98
CA ASN A 43 7.86 -3.14 1.35
C ASN A 43 9.34 -3.51 1.49
N THR A 44 10.17 -3.09 0.52
CA THR A 44 11.62 -3.31 0.54
C THR A 44 12.41 -2.21 1.23
N GLY A 45 11.74 -1.14 1.65
CA GLY A 45 12.33 -0.03 2.39
C GLY A 45 12.79 -0.42 3.81
N PRO A 46 13.45 0.49 4.52
CA PRO A 46 14.00 0.20 5.85
C PRO A 46 12.92 0.00 6.93
N MET A 47 11.67 0.43 6.70
CA MET A 47 10.54 0.30 7.64
C MET A 47 10.90 0.76 9.05
N LYS A 48 11.58 1.91 9.17
CA LYS A 48 12.04 2.47 10.45
C LYS A 48 10.88 2.62 11.44
N GLY A 49 11.10 2.20 12.67
CA GLY A 49 10.12 2.30 13.76
C GLY A 49 8.99 1.26 13.72
N LEU A 50 8.97 0.38 12.71
CA LEU A 50 7.89 -0.61 12.55
C LEU A 50 8.32 -2.04 12.87
N LEU A 51 9.63 -2.38 12.76
CA LEU A 51 10.12 -3.76 12.84
C LEU A 51 10.32 -4.21 14.30
N ASN A 52 9.27 -4.16 15.10
CA ASN A 52 9.30 -4.65 16.48
C ASN A 52 8.94 -6.15 16.48
N GLU A 53 9.91 -6.99 16.84
CA GLU A 53 9.64 -8.41 17.10
C GLU A 53 8.57 -8.54 18.20
N GLY A 54 7.60 -9.43 17.99
CA GLY A 54 6.45 -9.56 18.86
C GLY A 54 5.27 -8.64 18.54
N ALA A 55 5.41 -7.71 17.58
CA ALA A 55 4.31 -6.86 17.15
C ALA A 55 3.19 -7.68 16.49
N LYS A 56 1.94 -7.30 16.74
CA LYS A 56 0.78 -7.88 16.04
C LYS A 56 0.84 -7.50 14.56
N VAL A 57 0.56 -8.46 13.70
CA VAL A 57 0.54 -8.27 12.23
C VAL A 57 -0.72 -8.88 11.64
N ARG A 58 -1.07 -8.41 10.45
CA ARG A 58 -2.14 -8.99 9.62
C ARG A 58 -1.58 -9.38 8.27
N ILE A 59 -1.93 -10.58 7.84
CA ILE A 59 -1.53 -11.16 6.56
C ILE A 59 -2.75 -11.54 5.74
N SER A 60 -2.64 -11.41 4.42
CA SER A 60 -3.61 -11.92 3.46
C SER A 60 -3.16 -13.27 2.90
N VAL A 61 -4.12 -14.03 2.41
CA VAL A 61 -3.88 -15.32 1.74
C VAL A 61 -4.13 -15.15 0.26
N SER A 62 -3.19 -15.59 -0.57
CA SER A 62 -3.40 -15.69 -2.01
C SER A 62 -3.92 -17.08 -2.37
N HIS A 63 -4.98 -17.12 -3.14
CA HIS A 63 -5.54 -18.37 -3.70
C HIS A 63 -4.86 -18.78 -5.01
N SER A 64 -3.84 -18.05 -5.46
CA SER A 64 -3.10 -18.37 -6.67
C SER A 64 -2.10 -19.50 -6.44
N HIS A 65 -2.28 -20.63 -7.13
CA HIS A 65 -1.36 -21.75 -7.10
C HIS A 65 0.04 -21.45 -7.70
N LYS A 66 0.17 -20.31 -8.39
CA LYS A 66 1.44 -19.87 -8.99
C LYS A 66 2.40 -19.23 -8.00
N ARG A 67 1.92 -18.83 -6.82
CA ARG A 67 2.75 -18.16 -5.81
C ARG A 67 3.45 -19.17 -4.91
N LYS A 68 4.77 -19.01 -4.78
CA LYS A 68 5.59 -19.79 -3.84
C LYS A 68 5.24 -19.50 -2.37
N LEU A 69 4.92 -18.23 -2.07
CA LEU A 69 4.50 -17.79 -0.75
C LEU A 69 3.02 -17.41 -0.81
N PRO A 70 2.12 -18.17 -0.18
CA PRO A 70 0.70 -17.90 -0.21
C PRO A 70 0.30 -16.68 0.64
N PHE A 71 1.14 -16.28 1.59
CA PHE A 71 0.86 -15.18 2.50
C PHE A 71 1.53 -13.89 2.08
N THR A 72 0.83 -12.76 2.27
CA THR A 72 1.37 -11.41 2.12
C THR A 72 1.18 -10.64 3.41
N TRP A 73 2.24 -10.01 3.89
CA TRP A 73 2.18 -9.15 5.06
C TRP A 73 1.54 -7.79 4.68
N GLU A 74 0.37 -7.52 5.23
CA GLU A 74 -0.44 -6.33 4.89
C GLU A 74 -0.27 -5.19 5.90
N GLN A 75 -0.31 -5.51 7.19
CA GLN A 75 -0.34 -4.50 8.25
C GLN A 75 0.49 -4.92 9.45
N ILE A 76 1.01 -3.92 10.17
CA ILE A 76 1.62 -4.07 11.48
C ILE A 76 0.94 -3.13 12.48
N CYS A 77 0.77 -3.60 13.71
CA CYS A 77 0.29 -2.79 14.82
C CYS A 77 1.47 -2.18 15.57
N VAL A 78 1.47 -0.89 15.73
CA VAL A 78 2.46 -0.14 16.50
C VAL A 78 1.76 0.77 17.50
N SER A 79 2.43 1.12 18.59
CA SER A 79 1.91 2.12 19.53
C SER A 79 2.29 3.52 19.03
N ASP A 80 1.33 4.43 19.03
CA ASP A 80 1.56 5.84 18.74
C ASP A 80 2.18 6.60 19.93
N ALA A 81 2.32 7.92 19.81
CA ALA A 81 2.86 8.78 20.86
C ALA A 81 2.01 8.81 22.15
N ASN A 82 0.75 8.40 22.08
CA ASN A 82 -0.19 8.30 23.22
C ASN A 82 -0.29 6.88 23.79
N ASN A 83 0.55 5.96 23.33
CA ASN A 83 0.47 4.51 23.62
C ASN A 83 -0.84 3.86 23.13
N GLU A 84 -1.46 4.41 22.11
CA GLU A 84 -2.62 3.79 21.46
C GLU A 84 -2.17 2.90 20.31
N ASP A 85 -2.83 1.74 20.17
CA ASP A 85 -2.55 0.79 19.09
C ASP A 85 -3.02 1.36 17.74
N VAL A 86 -2.09 1.48 16.78
CA VAL A 86 -2.34 1.95 15.43
C VAL A 86 -1.91 0.90 14.42
N TRP A 87 -2.82 0.56 13.49
CA TRP A 87 -2.51 -0.33 12.38
C TRP A 87 -1.92 0.44 11.20
N VAL A 88 -0.71 0.08 10.81
CA VAL A 88 0.02 0.70 9.69
C VAL A 88 0.04 -0.26 8.50
N GLY A 89 -0.44 0.20 7.35
CA GLY A 89 -0.34 -0.53 6.08
C GLY A 89 1.09 -0.54 5.56
N ILE A 90 1.64 -1.72 5.32
CA ILE A 90 3.03 -1.87 4.86
C ILE A 90 3.14 -2.40 3.44
N ASN A 91 2.06 -2.94 2.86
CA ASN A 91 2.09 -3.46 1.49
C ASN A 91 2.07 -2.31 0.47
N THR A 92 3.23 -2.02 -0.11
CA THR A 92 3.37 -0.92 -1.09
C THR A 92 2.56 -1.14 -2.37
N LEU A 93 2.33 -2.39 -2.78
CA LEU A 93 1.49 -2.72 -3.94
C LEU A 93 0.01 -2.42 -3.69
N PHE A 94 -0.42 -2.49 -2.43
CA PHE A 94 -1.79 -2.12 -2.06
C PHE A 94 -2.04 -0.61 -2.22
N ALA A 95 -1.02 0.23 -1.98
CA ALA A 95 -1.14 1.68 -2.15
C ALA A 95 -1.54 2.04 -3.60
N ASN A 96 -0.91 1.43 -4.59
CA ASN A 96 -1.25 1.64 -6.01
C ASN A 96 -2.68 1.17 -6.32
N LYS A 97 -3.08 0.00 -5.82
CA LYS A 97 -4.45 -0.50 -5.97
C LYS A 97 -5.48 0.45 -5.35
N LEU A 98 -5.19 0.98 -4.16
CA LEU A 98 -6.05 1.93 -3.47
C LEU A 98 -6.21 3.21 -4.27
N ILE A 99 -5.11 3.83 -4.71
CA ILE A 99 -5.14 5.08 -5.48
C ILE A 99 -5.87 4.92 -6.80
N LYS A 100 -5.67 3.79 -7.49
CA LYS A 100 -6.43 3.49 -8.71
C LYS A 100 -7.93 3.53 -8.46
N ARG A 101 -8.41 2.86 -7.41
CA ARG A 101 -9.84 2.84 -7.05
C ARG A 101 -10.36 4.22 -6.65
N VAL A 102 -9.55 5.01 -5.94
CA VAL A 102 -9.90 6.39 -5.57
C VAL A 102 -10.12 7.26 -6.82
N ILE A 103 -9.25 7.11 -7.84
CA ILE A 103 -9.38 7.84 -9.11
C ILE A 103 -10.60 7.34 -9.89
N GLU A 104 -10.78 6.02 -10.04
CA GLU A 104 -11.94 5.43 -10.74
C GLU A 104 -13.29 5.84 -10.13
N LYS A 105 -13.34 6.05 -8.82
CA LYS A 105 -14.53 6.53 -8.10
C LYS A 105 -14.69 8.05 -8.10
N ASN A 106 -13.84 8.78 -8.83
CA ASN A 106 -13.83 10.25 -8.90
C ASN A 106 -13.68 10.96 -7.54
N LEU A 107 -13.07 10.31 -6.55
CA LEU A 107 -12.90 10.89 -5.21
C LEU A 107 -11.83 12.00 -5.17
N LEU A 108 -11.02 12.12 -6.23
CA LEU A 108 -10.04 13.20 -6.43
C LEU A 108 -10.49 14.20 -7.51
N LYS A 109 -11.78 14.25 -7.85
CA LYS A 109 -12.31 15.12 -8.91
C LYS A 109 -11.97 16.60 -8.70
N GLU A 110 -12.01 17.07 -7.46
CA GLU A 110 -11.69 18.48 -7.15
C GLU A 110 -10.24 18.83 -7.49
N THR A 111 -9.32 17.87 -7.37
CA THR A 111 -7.89 18.08 -7.65
C THR A 111 -7.53 17.75 -9.10
N LEU A 112 -8.05 16.65 -9.63
CA LEU A 112 -7.65 16.11 -10.94
C LEU A 112 -8.62 16.48 -12.07
N GLY A 113 -9.81 16.99 -11.73
CA GLY A 113 -10.90 17.14 -12.69
C GLY A 113 -11.49 15.77 -13.10
N GLU A 114 -12.27 15.78 -14.17
CA GLU A 114 -12.84 14.55 -14.73
C GLU A 114 -11.84 13.83 -15.62
N ILE A 115 -11.63 12.55 -15.36
CA ILE A 115 -10.65 11.70 -16.04
C ILE A 115 -11.36 10.80 -17.06
N GLU A 116 -10.82 10.76 -18.28
CA GLU A 116 -11.27 9.88 -19.36
C GLU A 116 -10.60 8.52 -19.31
N THR A 117 -9.27 8.49 -19.20
CA THR A 117 -8.51 7.23 -19.18
C THR A 117 -7.51 7.18 -18.05
N ILE A 118 -7.32 5.98 -17.50
CA ILE A 118 -6.31 5.65 -16.49
C ILE A 118 -5.46 4.52 -17.05
N LYS A 119 -4.15 4.77 -17.22
CA LYS A 119 -3.18 3.74 -17.61
C LYS A 119 -2.18 3.55 -16.47
N SER A 120 -1.94 2.29 -16.08
CA SER A 120 -1.00 1.92 -15.03
C SER A 120 0.36 1.54 -15.61
N GLU A 121 1.45 1.76 -14.85
CA GLU A 121 2.80 1.31 -15.16
C GLU A 121 3.28 1.76 -16.55
N VAL A 122 3.10 3.05 -16.87
CA VAL A 122 3.44 3.59 -18.19
C VAL A 122 4.91 3.96 -18.26
N PRO A 123 5.68 3.41 -19.22
CA PRO A 123 7.06 3.80 -19.44
C PRO A 123 7.17 5.27 -19.88
N TYR A 124 8.12 5.99 -19.30
CA TYR A 124 8.39 7.39 -19.67
C TYR A 124 9.89 7.72 -19.70
N GLY A 125 10.22 8.92 -20.17
CA GLY A 125 11.60 9.37 -20.36
C GLY A 125 12.18 8.94 -21.72
N LYS A 126 13.34 9.52 -22.08
CA LYS A 126 13.99 9.29 -23.38
C LYS A 126 14.25 7.79 -23.65
N ASP A 127 14.68 7.07 -22.65
CA ASP A 127 15.06 5.66 -22.77
C ASP A 127 13.94 4.69 -22.38
N LYS A 128 12.76 5.21 -21.97
CA LYS A 128 11.64 4.43 -21.43
C LYS A 128 12.03 3.47 -20.30
N LYS A 129 13.11 3.80 -19.57
CA LYS A 129 13.61 3.00 -18.45
C LYS A 129 12.85 3.24 -17.15
N SER A 130 12.23 4.43 -17.02
CA SER A 130 11.40 4.79 -15.88
C SER A 130 9.94 4.44 -16.16
N ARG A 131 9.18 4.12 -15.12
CA ARG A 131 7.75 3.87 -15.19
C ARG A 131 7.06 4.80 -14.20
N ILE A 132 5.96 5.40 -14.65
CA ILE A 132 5.06 6.15 -13.78
C ILE A 132 3.94 5.23 -13.34
N ASP A 133 3.50 5.33 -12.10
CA ASP A 133 2.44 4.46 -11.56
C ASP A 133 1.12 4.64 -12.31
N PHE A 134 0.72 5.90 -12.57
CA PHE A 134 -0.47 6.18 -13.37
C PHE A 134 -0.24 7.34 -14.34
N PHE A 135 -0.77 7.18 -15.54
CA PHE A 135 -0.91 8.19 -16.55
C PHE A 135 -2.40 8.41 -16.82
N LEU A 136 -2.87 9.65 -16.66
CA LEU A 136 -4.27 10.00 -16.81
C LEU A 136 -4.45 10.96 -17.96
N THR A 137 -5.54 10.78 -18.72
CA THR A 137 -5.99 11.76 -19.68
C THR A 137 -7.31 12.37 -19.21
N PRO A 138 -7.45 13.72 -19.26
CA PRO A 138 -8.68 14.39 -18.86
C PRO A 138 -9.80 14.20 -19.87
N LYS A 139 -11.05 14.21 -19.40
CA LYS A 139 -12.22 14.31 -20.30
C LYS A 139 -12.23 15.62 -21.05
N SER A 140 -12.94 15.65 -22.18
CA SER A 140 -13.15 16.86 -22.97
C SER A 140 -13.87 17.98 -22.22
N SER A 141 -14.68 17.64 -21.22
CA SER A 141 -15.34 18.57 -20.30
C SER A 141 -14.41 19.20 -19.26
N ASN A 142 -13.23 18.62 -19.02
CA ASN A 142 -12.28 19.17 -18.06
C ASN A 142 -11.66 20.47 -18.58
N PRO A 143 -11.67 21.59 -17.82
CA PRO A 143 -11.02 22.83 -18.19
C PRO A 143 -9.51 22.68 -18.44
N ASP A 144 -8.84 21.87 -17.60
CA ASP A 144 -7.44 21.52 -17.79
C ASP A 144 -7.30 20.30 -18.71
N LYS A 145 -6.67 20.52 -19.85
CA LYS A 145 -6.45 19.49 -20.88
C LYS A 145 -5.12 18.75 -20.75
N ARG A 146 -4.29 19.12 -19.77
CA ARG A 146 -2.98 18.50 -19.59
C ARG A 146 -3.13 17.06 -19.11
N ASN A 147 -2.28 16.20 -19.65
CA ASN A 147 -2.13 14.85 -19.12
C ASN A 147 -1.48 14.88 -17.73
N ILE A 148 -1.87 13.97 -16.88
CA ILE A 148 -1.45 13.91 -15.48
C ILE A 148 -0.62 12.65 -15.26
N TYR A 149 0.55 12.82 -14.63
CA TYR A 149 1.44 11.75 -14.22
C TYR A 149 1.38 11.63 -12.71
N ILE A 150 1.10 10.44 -12.19
CA ILE A 150 1.01 10.18 -10.76
C ILE A 150 2.03 9.15 -10.35
N GLU A 151 2.84 9.50 -9.37
CA GLU A 151 3.72 8.59 -8.63
C GLU A 151 3.16 8.39 -7.24
N VAL A 152 2.93 7.13 -6.84
CA VAL A 152 2.38 6.78 -5.54
C VAL A 152 3.52 6.43 -4.59
N LYS A 153 3.52 7.03 -3.41
CA LYS A 153 4.47 6.72 -2.35
C LYS A 153 3.74 6.21 -1.12
N ASN A 154 4.10 5.01 -0.66
CA ASN A 154 3.63 4.47 0.61
C ASN A 154 4.65 4.82 1.70
N THR A 155 4.34 5.81 2.52
CA THR A 155 5.20 6.19 3.63
C THR A 155 4.69 5.62 4.94
N THR A 156 5.59 4.99 5.70
CA THR A 156 5.32 4.40 7.02
C THR A 156 6.07 5.13 8.13
N TRP A 157 6.87 6.12 7.79
CA TRP A 157 7.63 6.90 8.75
C TRP A 157 6.98 8.26 8.96
N THR A 158 6.75 8.62 10.23
CA THR A 158 6.15 9.90 10.59
C THR A 158 6.98 10.60 11.66
N LYS A 159 6.94 11.94 11.66
CA LYS A 159 7.41 12.80 12.74
C LYS A 159 6.30 13.77 13.11
N GLY A 160 5.61 13.51 14.23
CA GLY A 160 4.36 14.20 14.55
C GLY A 160 3.32 13.97 13.44
N ASN A 161 2.77 15.05 12.91
CA ASN A 161 1.77 15.02 11.83
C ASN A 161 2.38 15.04 10.42
N VAL A 162 3.69 14.90 10.28
CA VAL A 162 4.39 14.94 8.99
C VAL A 162 4.82 13.53 8.59
N ALA A 163 4.40 13.10 7.41
CA ALA A 163 4.89 11.89 6.78
C ALA A 163 6.25 12.14 6.12
N LEU A 164 7.21 11.26 6.36
CA LEU A 164 8.56 11.35 5.84
C LEU A 164 8.79 10.22 4.84
N PHE A 165 9.23 10.57 3.65
CA PHE A 165 9.65 9.61 2.65
C PHE A 165 11.16 9.74 2.47
N PRO A 166 11.96 8.74 2.85
CA PRO A 166 13.41 8.77 2.62
C PRO A 166 13.68 8.58 1.12
N ASP A 167 14.50 9.44 0.56
CA ASP A 167 15.07 9.31 -0.78
C ASP A 167 16.09 8.19 -0.84
#